data_a071054be8bf591c826f31d79613b7f0
#
_entry.id   a071054be8bf591c826f31d79613b7f0
#
_cell.length_a   1.000
_cell.length_b   1.000
_cell.length_c   1.000
_cell.angle_alpha   90.00
_cell.angle_beta   90.00
_cell.angle_gamma   90.00
#
_symmetry.space_group_name_H-M   'P 1'
#
loop_
_entity.id
_entity.type
_entity.pdbx_description
1 polymer ?
#
loop_
_entity_poly.entity_id
_entity_poly.type
_entity_poly.pdbx_seq_one_letter_code
_entity_poly.pdbx_strand_id
1 'polypeptide(L)'
;IRDRPGLLLRCGMHLRMSTLTLSSKPLTDDRRAVLHRRIRWIVAGTITYNVIEAAIALAAGTVASSSALIGFGLDSIVEVLSAAAVAWQFATPDPHRREKVALRLIAFSFFGLAAFITVDAVRTLFGAGQPEHSTVGIVLAAVSLAIMPFLSWFERRTGRELGSASAVADSKQTLICTYLSAVLLVGLVLNSTLGWTWADPVAALVIAAVAVKE
;
A
#
# COMPACT_ATOMS: atom_id res chain seq x y z
N ILE A 1 65.57 42.56 -3.92
CA ILE A 1 64.99 43.70 -3.15
C ILE A 1 63.51 43.39 -2.96
N ARG A 2 63.18 42.87 -1.74
CA ARG A 2 62.09 43.27 -0.87
C ARG A 2 60.66 43.12 -1.46
N ASP A 3 59.79 42.46 -0.88
CA ASP A 3 59.24 42.21 0.46
C ASP A 3 57.73 42.01 0.36
N ARG A 4 57.26 41.06 0.84
CA ARG A 4 56.38 40.68 1.96
C ARG A 4 55.00 40.13 1.60
N PRO A 5 54.57 39.17 2.37
CA PRO A 5 53.38 38.34 2.08
C PRO A 5 52.12 38.90 2.73
N GLY A 6 51.04 38.87 1.97
CA GLY A 6 49.70 39.13 2.46
C GLY A 6 49.08 37.88 3.10
N LEU A 7 49.06 37.89 4.40
CA LEU A 7 48.34 36.95 5.27
C LEU A 7 46.84 37.19 5.12
N LEU A 8 46.13 36.40 4.33
CA LEU A 8 44.67 36.34 4.36
C LEU A 8 44.23 35.02 4.95
N LEU A 9 43.82 35.11 6.19
CA LEU A 9 43.05 34.11 6.93
C LEU A 9 41.88 33.63 6.08
N ARG A 10 41.98 32.48 5.44
CA ARG A 10 40.85 31.69 4.98
C ARG A 10 40.40 30.81 6.15
N CYS A 11 39.43 31.33 6.87
CA CYS A 11 38.60 30.56 7.77
C CYS A 11 37.84 29.53 6.94
N GLY A 12 38.46 28.39 6.67
CA GLY A 12 37.85 27.25 6.03
C GLY A 12 36.99 26.52 7.05
N MET A 13 35.75 26.89 7.15
CA MET A 13 34.74 26.14 7.87
C MET A 13 34.47 24.85 7.10
N HIS A 14 35.26 23.82 7.38
CA HIS A 14 34.96 22.45 6.96
C HIS A 14 33.67 22.01 7.63
N LEU A 15 32.54 22.28 7.01
CA LEU A 15 31.31 21.51 7.20
C LEU A 15 31.65 20.06 6.86
N ARG A 16 32.00 19.28 7.88
CA ARG A 16 31.93 17.83 7.83
C ARG A 16 30.47 17.45 7.59
N MET A 17 30.08 17.36 6.34
CA MET A 17 28.95 16.56 5.94
C MET A 17 29.35 15.11 6.29
N SER A 18 29.01 14.69 7.52
CA SER A 18 28.97 13.28 7.85
C SER A 18 27.89 12.65 6.96
N THR A 19 28.29 12.23 5.77
CA THR A 19 27.56 11.21 5.03
C THR A 19 27.52 10.01 5.96
N LEU A 20 26.39 9.83 6.64
CA LEU A 20 26.00 8.56 7.22
C LEU A 20 25.85 7.57 6.04
N THR A 21 26.99 7.08 5.55
CA THR A 21 27.01 5.84 4.80
C THR A 21 26.53 4.79 5.77
N LEU A 22 25.24 4.45 5.68
CA LEU A 22 24.73 3.21 6.20
C LEU A 22 25.56 2.11 5.52
N SER A 23 26.64 1.70 6.19
CA SER A 23 27.45 0.55 5.81
C SER A 23 26.55 -0.68 5.91
N SER A 24 25.76 -0.92 4.88
CA SER A 24 25.08 -2.20 4.71
C SER A 24 26.17 -3.21 4.35
N LYS A 25 26.58 -3.97 5.34
CA LYS A 25 27.44 -5.15 5.15
C LYS A 25 26.81 -5.97 4.00
N PRO A 26 27.57 -6.31 2.93
CA PRO A 26 27.00 -7.05 1.82
C PRO A 26 26.37 -8.34 2.33
N LEU A 27 25.12 -8.59 1.92
CA LEU A 27 24.41 -9.81 2.29
C LEU A 27 25.19 -11.02 1.76
N THR A 28 25.38 -12.02 2.59
CA THR A 28 25.93 -13.32 2.14
C THR A 28 24.94 -13.98 1.18
N ASP A 29 25.43 -14.79 0.26
CA ASP A 29 24.56 -15.46 -0.74
C ASP A 29 23.51 -16.34 -0.07
N ASP A 30 23.86 -17.05 1.01
CA ASP A 30 22.91 -17.84 1.80
C ASP A 30 21.79 -16.96 2.40
N ARG A 31 22.15 -15.80 2.96
CA ARG A 31 21.16 -14.88 3.53
C ARG A 31 20.24 -14.33 2.46
N ARG A 32 20.79 -13.99 1.30
CA ARG A 32 20.00 -13.51 0.14
C ARG A 32 19.02 -14.59 -0.34
N ALA A 33 19.45 -15.85 -0.46
CA ALA A 33 18.58 -16.96 -0.84
C ALA A 33 17.43 -17.16 0.15
N VAL A 34 17.69 -17.07 1.47
CA VAL A 34 16.67 -17.15 2.51
C VAL A 34 15.65 -16.01 2.38
N LEU A 35 16.12 -14.76 2.14
CA LEU A 35 15.23 -13.60 1.98
C LEU A 35 14.38 -13.70 0.72
N HIS A 36 14.93 -14.16 -0.41
CA HIS A 36 14.17 -14.41 -1.65
C HIS A 36 13.09 -15.49 -1.46
N ARG A 37 13.38 -16.55 -0.70
CA ARG A 37 12.37 -17.55 -0.36
C ARG A 37 11.29 -16.97 0.53
N ARG A 38 11.67 -16.16 1.52
CA ARG A 38 10.74 -15.52 2.45
C ARG A 38 9.80 -14.55 1.72
N ILE A 39 10.32 -13.66 0.86
CA ILE A 39 9.47 -12.74 0.10
C ILE A 39 8.47 -13.48 -0.79
N ARG A 40 8.87 -14.58 -1.43
CA ARG A 40 7.94 -15.39 -2.24
C ARG A 40 6.79 -15.97 -1.43
N TRP A 41 7.04 -16.44 -0.21
CA TRP A 41 5.97 -16.95 0.66
C TRP A 41 5.06 -15.84 1.17
N ILE A 42 5.61 -14.68 1.52
CA ILE A 42 4.83 -13.51 1.92
C ILE A 42 3.92 -13.10 0.77
N VAL A 43 4.50 -12.87 -0.42
CA VAL A 43 3.74 -12.47 -1.62
C VAL A 43 2.65 -13.49 -1.98
N ALA A 44 2.94 -14.79 -1.91
CA ALA A 44 1.93 -15.81 -2.16
C ALA A 44 0.80 -15.76 -1.13
N GLY A 45 1.11 -15.53 0.14
CA GLY A 45 0.14 -15.37 1.22
C GLY A 45 -0.73 -14.12 1.01
N THR A 46 -0.10 -12.98 0.71
CA THR A 46 -0.78 -11.71 0.39
C THR A 46 -1.73 -11.86 -0.79
N ILE A 47 -1.26 -12.45 -1.91
CA ILE A 47 -2.11 -12.69 -3.08
C ILE A 47 -3.31 -13.58 -2.72
N THR A 48 -3.07 -14.70 -2.02
CA THR A 48 -4.16 -15.61 -1.67
C THR A 48 -5.20 -14.95 -0.78
N TYR A 49 -4.74 -14.21 0.24
CA TYR A 49 -5.61 -13.48 1.14
C TYR A 49 -6.44 -12.42 0.38
N ASN A 50 -5.79 -11.58 -0.40
CA ASN A 50 -6.46 -10.49 -1.14
C ASN A 50 -7.41 -10.99 -2.23
N VAL A 51 -7.13 -12.12 -2.88
CA VAL A 51 -8.08 -12.74 -3.84
C VAL A 51 -9.38 -13.15 -3.13
N ILE A 52 -9.26 -13.78 -1.96
CA ILE A 52 -10.42 -14.18 -1.16
C ILE A 52 -11.17 -12.94 -0.67
N GLU A 53 -10.44 -11.95 -0.15
CA GLU A 53 -11.00 -10.69 0.33
C GLU A 53 -11.74 -9.93 -0.78
N ALA A 54 -11.13 -9.78 -1.96
CA ALA A 54 -11.75 -9.13 -3.11
C ALA A 54 -13.07 -9.82 -3.51
N ALA A 55 -13.05 -11.15 -3.60
CA ALA A 55 -14.25 -11.90 -3.96
C ALA A 55 -15.39 -11.69 -2.97
N ILE A 56 -15.10 -11.75 -1.66
CA ILE A 56 -16.11 -11.54 -0.62
C ILE A 56 -16.56 -10.08 -0.59
N ALA A 57 -15.63 -9.12 -0.63
CA ALA A 57 -15.94 -7.70 -0.57
C ALA A 57 -16.80 -7.24 -1.76
N LEU A 58 -16.45 -7.64 -2.98
CA LEU A 58 -17.20 -7.29 -4.19
C LEU A 58 -18.61 -7.93 -4.18
N ALA A 59 -18.73 -9.21 -3.80
CA ALA A 59 -20.01 -9.87 -3.69
C ALA A 59 -20.91 -9.20 -2.62
N ALA A 60 -20.38 -8.98 -1.42
CA ALA A 60 -21.13 -8.34 -0.34
C ALA A 60 -21.42 -6.85 -0.64
N GLY A 61 -20.49 -6.14 -1.29
CA GLY A 61 -20.65 -4.74 -1.66
C GLY A 61 -21.74 -4.52 -2.71
N THR A 62 -21.80 -5.41 -3.72
CA THR A 62 -22.86 -5.35 -4.74
C THR A 62 -24.24 -5.66 -4.16
N VAL A 63 -24.34 -6.63 -3.25
CA VAL A 63 -25.61 -6.96 -2.56
C VAL A 63 -26.05 -5.82 -1.68
N ALA A 64 -25.13 -5.20 -0.93
CA ALA A 64 -25.44 -4.10 -0.01
C ALA A 64 -25.47 -2.71 -0.70
N SER A 65 -25.20 -2.61 -2.00
CA SER A 65 -25.06 -1.32 -2.73
C SER A 65 -24.07 -0.37 -2.04
N SER A 66 -23.00 -0.92 -1.43
CA SER A 66 -22.01 -0.18 -0.65
C SER A 66 -20.82 0.19 -1.52
N SER A 67 -20.69 1.48 -1.85
CA SER A 67 -19.53 2.02 -2.60
C SER A 67 -18.21 1.83 -1.84
N ALA A 68 -18.22 1.96 -0.52
CA ALA A 68 -17.03 1.76 0.30
C ALA A 68 -16.58 0.30 0.28
N LEU A 69 -17.49 -0.66 0.37
CA LEU A 69 -17.16 -2.08 0.35
C LEU A 69 -16.72 -2.55 -1.05
N ILE A 70 -17.34 -2.03 -2.11
CA ILE A 70 -16.87 -2.27 -3.49
C ILE A 70 -15.48 -1.69 -3.68
N GLY A 71 -15.26 -0.44 -3.24
CA GLY A 71 -13.95 0.21 -3.29
C GLY A 71 -12.87 -0.58 -2.57
N PHE A 72 -13.18 -1.10 -1.39
CA PHE A 72 -12.29 -1.96 -0.62
C PHE A 72 -11.95 -3.27 -1.35
N GLY A 73 -12.93 -3.92 -1.98
CA GLY A 73 -12.69 -5.12 -2.79
C GLY A 73 -11.83 -4.84 -4.03
N LEU A 74 -11.98 -3.66 -4.64
CA LEU A 74 -11.10 -3.24 -5.74
C LEU A 74 -9.69 -2.90 -5.27
N ASP A 75 -9.53 -2.33 -4.07
CA ASP A 75 -8.21 -2.12 -3.45
C ASP A 75 -7.49 -3.45 -3.24
N SER A 76 -8.19 -4.49 -2.79
CA SER A 76 -7.63 -5.85 -2.68
C SER A 76 -7.18 -6.41 -4.04
N ILE A 77 -7.88 -6.09 -5.14
CA ILE A 77 -7.41 -6.44 -6.49
C ILE A 77 -6.12 -5.69 -6.86
N VAL A 78 -6.06 -4.40 -6.56
CA VAL A 78 -4.85 -3.59 -6.79
C VAL A 78 -3.67 -4.13 -5.98
N GLU A 79 -3.92 -4.58 -4.75
CA GLU A 79 -2.91 -5.22 -3.90
C GLU A 79 -2.41 -6.55 -4.50
N VAL A 80 -3.30 -7.37 -5.08
CA VAL A 80 -2.91 -8.58 -5.84
C VAL A 80 -2.02 -8.21 -7.04
N LEU A 81 -2.38 -7.17 -7.79
CA LEU A 81 -1.59 -6.71 -8.94
C LEU A 81 -0.21 -6.19 -8.51
N SER A 82 -0.14 -5.46 -7.41
CA SER A 82 1.10 -4.98 -6.81
C SER A 82 1.99 -6.14 -6.37
N ALA A 83 1.46 -7.06 -5.58
CA ALA A 83 2.18 -8.25 -5.13
C ALA A 83 2.64 -9.13 -6.31
N ALA A 84 1.82 -9.25 -7.37
CA ALA A 84 2.19 -9.96 -8.60
C ALA A 84 3.33 -9.24 -9.35
N ALA A 85 3.33 -7.90 -9.40
CA ALA A 85 4.41 -7.12 -9.98
C ALA A 85 5.73 -7.31 -9.21
N VAL A 86 5.68 -7.35 -7.88
CA VAL A 86 6.83 -7.68 -7.02
C VAL A 86 7.30 -9.12 -7.27
N ALA A 87 6.39 -10.09 -7.32
CA ALA A 87 6.74 -11.49 -7.64
C ALA A 87 7.42 -11.61 -9.01
N TRP A 88 6.89 -10.92 -10.03
CA TRP A 88 7.46 -10.87 -11.37
C TRP A 88 8.84 -10.22 -11.40
N GLN A 89 9.07 -9.20 -10.60
CA GLN A 89 10.37 -8.57 -10.43
C GLN A 89 11.39 -9.58 -9.89
N PHE A 90 11.03 -10.34 -8.85
CA PHE A 90 11.92 -11.32 -8.22
C PHE A 90 12.04 -12.65 -8.97
N ALA A 91 11.30 -12.84 -10.06
CA ALA A 91 11.42 -14.02 -10.93
C ALA A 91 12.65 -13.99 -11.87
N THR A 92 13.44 -12.90 -11.86
CA THR A 92 14.65 -12.75 -12.67
C THR A 92 15.92 -12.80 -11.80
N PRO A 93 17.08 -13.22 -12.35
CA PRO A 93 18.36 -13.14 -11.66
C PRO A 93 18.79 -11.71 -11.31
N ASP A 94 18.33 -10.71 -12.08
CA ASP A 94 18.58 -9.28 -11.83
C ASP A 94 17.24 -8.53 -11.59
N PRO A 95 16.72 -8.51 -10.36
CA PRO A 95 15.46 -7.85 -10.02
C PRO A 95 15.45 -6.34 -10.26
N HIS A 96 16.60 -5.66 -10.16
CA HIS A 96 16.68 -4.20 -10.29
C HIS A 96 16.30 -3.71 -11.69
N ARG A 97 16.47 -4.53 -12.72
CA ARG A 97 16.06 -4.18 -14.09
C ARG A 97 14.55 -4.00 -14.23
N ARG A 98 13.76 -4.75 -13.46
CA ARG A 98 12.28 -4.74 -13.52
C ARG A 98 11.65 -3.80 -12.50
N GLU A 99 12.40 -3.31 -11.53
CA GLU A 99 11.88 -2.52 -10.40
C GLU A 99 11.11 -1.27 -10.85
N LYS A 100 11.64 -0.51 -11.82
CA LYS A 100 10.96 0.69 -12.33
C LYS A 100 9.64 0.38 -13.02
N VAL A 101 9.54 -0.76 -13.69
CA VAL A 101 8.29 -1.18 -14.36
C VAL A 101 7.28 -1.62 -13.30
N ALA A 102 7.69 -2.40 -12.31
CA ALA A 102 6.83 -2.79 -11.19
C ALA A 102 6.25 -1.57 -10.46
N LEU A 103 7.08 -0.60 -10.11
CA LEU A 103 6.64 0.64 -9.46
C LEU A 103 5.64 1.45 -10.31
N ARG A 104 5.82 1.51 -11.64
CA ARG A 104 4.87 2.17 -12.53
C ARG A 104 3.53 1.45 -12.60
N LEU A 105 3.54 0.12 -12.67
CA LEU A 105 2.32 -0.69 -12.66
C LEU A 105 1.53 -0.45 -11.37
N ILE A 106 2.20 -0.46 -10.23
CA ILE A 106 1.61 -0.16 -8.92
C ILE A 106 0.96 1.24 -8.95
N ALA A 107 1.69 2.27 -9.37
CA ALA A 107 1.18 3.64 -9.41
C ALA A 107 -0.06 3.79 -10.32
N PHE A 108 -0.04 3.21 -11.53
CA PHE A 108 -1.19 3.27 -12.45
C PHE A 108 -2.42 2.56 -11.88
N SER A 109 -2.23 1.44 -11.16
CA SER A 109 -3.33 0.73 -10.51
C SER A 109 -4.01 1.59 -9.44
N PHE A 110 -3.23 2.34 -8.65
CA PHE A 110 -3.79 3.27 -7.65
C PHE A 110 -4.59 4.41 -8.28
N PHE A 111 -4.11 5.02 -9.35
CA PHE A 111 -4.86 6.08 -10.03
C PHE A 111 -6.16 5.56 -10.63
N GLY A 112 -6.15 4.36 -11.22
CA GLY A 112 -7.35 3.72 -11.74
C GLY A 112 -8.38 3.44 -10.64
N LEU A 113 -7.91 2.91 -9.50
CA LEU A 113 -8.72 2.67 -8.32
C LEU A 113 -9.35 3.95 -7.80
N ALA A 114 -8.55 4.99 -7.57
CA ALA A 114 -9.03 6.26 -7.04
C ALA A 114 -10.08 6.92 -7.96
N ALA A 115 -9.86 6.88 -9.27
CA ALA A 115 -10.81 7.41 -10.25
C ALA A 115 -12.15 6.66 -10.19
N PHE A 116 -12.11 5.32 -10.16
CA PHE A 116 -13.32 4.50 -10.08
C PHE A 116 -14.11 4.77 -8.80
N ILE A 117 -13.44 4.67 -7.64
CA ILE A 117 -14.10 4.88 -6.32
C ILE A 117 -14.68 6.28 -6.22
N THR A 118 -13.96 7.31 -6.71
CA THR A 118 -14.46 8.70 -6.68
C THR A 118 -15.76 8.84 -7.47
N VAL A 119 -15.80 8.29 -8.69
CA VAL A 119 -17.00 8.35 -9.54
C VAL A 119 -18.16 7.61 -8.88
N ASP A 120 -17.92 6.42 -8.35
CA ASP A 120 -18.96 5.60 -7.72
C ASP A 120 -19.51 6.25 -6.44
N ALA A 121 -18.65 6.73 -5.57
CA ALA A 121 -19.04 7.42 -4.33
C ALA A 121 -19.83 8.71 -4.61
N VAL A 122 -19.40 9.50 -5.60
CA VAL A 122 -20.13 10.71 -6.00
C VAL A 122 -21.51 10.36 -6.55
N ARG A 123 -21.63 9.33 -7.39
CA ARG A 123 -22.93 8.87 -7.90
C ARG A 123 -23.85 8.42 -6.77
N THR A 124 -23.34 7.70 -5.78
CA THR A 124 -24.08 7.27 -4.60
C THR A 124 -24.56 8.45 -3.76
N LEU A 125 -23.72 9.47 -3.55
CA LEU A 125 -24.11 10.70 -2.84
C LEU A 125 -25.23 11.46 -3.54
N PHE A 126 -25.32 11.40 -4.87
CA PHE A 126 -26.38 12.02 -5.66
C PHE A 126 -27.60 11.10 -5.88
N GLY A 127 -27.72 10.01 -5.14
CA GLY A 127 -28.90 9.17 -5.09
C GLY A 127 -28.90 7.96 -6.03
N ALA A 128 -27.74 7.56 -6.55
CA ALA A 128 -27.60 6.38 -7.41
C ALA A 128 -27.62 5.03 -6.64
N GLY A 129 -28.05 5.03 -5.40
CA GLY A 129 -28.19 3.85 -4.54
C GLY A 129 -28.27 4.27 -3.08
N GLN A 130 -28.86 3.40 -2.26
CA GLN A 130 -28.82 3.57 -0.80
C GLN A 130 -28.05 2.38 -0.22
N PRO A 131 -26.89 2.61 0.42
CA PRO A 131 -26.12 1.54 1.03
C PRO A 131 -26.91 0.86 2.15
N GLU A 132 -27.06 -0.45 2.03
CA GLU A 132 -27.61 -1.29 3.08
C GLU A 132 -26.52 -1.74 4.06
N HIS A 133 -26.92 -2.17 5.26
CA HIS A 133 -25.97 -2.71 6.21
C HIS A 133 -25.41 -4.06 5.73
N SER A 134 -24.12 -4.29 5.94
CA SER A 134 -23.43 -5.52 5.56
C SER A 134 -22.67 -6.11 6.74
N THR A 135 -23.23 -7.11 7.39
CA THR A 135 -22.53 -7.86 8.46
C THR A 135 -21.29 -8.55 7.91
N VAL A 136 -21.35 -9.07 6.68
CA VAL A 136 -20.19 -9.69 6.01
C VAL A 136 -19.08 -8.66 5.82
N GLY A 137 -19.42 -7.45 5.36
CA GLY A 137 -18.45 -6.36 5.21
C GLY A 137 -17.81 -5.96 6.54
N ILE A 138 -18.58 -5.86 7.62
CA ILE A 138 -18.07 -5.53 8.96
C ILE A 138 -17.07 -6.58 9.43
N VAL A 139 -17.41 -7.87 9.32
CA VAL A 139 -16.51 -8.97 9.72
C VAL A 139 -15.24 -8.97 8.86
N LEU A 140 -15.40 -8.80 7.54
CA LEU A 140 -14.27 -8.75 6.61
C LEU A 140 -13.30 -7.60 6.95
N ALA A 141 -13.82 -6.39 7.11
CA ALA A 141 -13.03 -5.22 7.48
C ALA A 141 -12.31 -5.39 8.84
N ALA A 142 -12.96 -6.01 9.82
CA ALA A 142 -12.35 -6.30 11.11
C ALA A 142 -11.22 -7.33 11.00
N VAL A 143 -11.39 -8.38 10.18
CA VAL A 143 -10.35 -9.39 9.92
C VAL A 143 -9.16 -8.76 9.20
N SER A 144 -9.40 -7.93 8.18
CA SER A 144 -8.35 -7.21 7.45
C SER A 144 -7.58 -6.27 8.37
N LEU A 145 -8.29 -5.51 9.19
CA LEU A 145 -7.68 -4.62 10.18
C LEU A 145 -6.75 -5.36 11.16
N ALA A 146 -7.07 -6.62 11.47
CA ALA A 146 -6.22 -7.47 12.31
C ALA A 146 -5.02 -8.07 11.57
N ILE A 147 -5.19 -8.50 10.32
CA ILE A 147 -4.18 -9.27 9.57
C ILE A 147 -3.19 -8.35 8.83
N MET A 148 -3.67 -7.30 8.18
CA MET A 148 -2.86 -6.45 7.29
C MET A 148 -1.64 -5.78 7.95
N PRO A 149 -1.70 -5.30 9.20
CA PRO A 149 -0.52 -4.73 9.85
C PRO A 149 0.65 -5.70 9.98
N PHE A 150 0.35 -6.99 10.22
CA PHE A 150 1.37 -8.03 10.33
C PHE A 150 1.99 -8.34 8.96
N LEU A 151 1.17 -8.47 7.91
CA LEU A 151 1.66 -8.68 6.55
C LEU A 151 2.57 -7.53 6.12
N SER A 152 2.11 -6.28 6.26
CA SER A 152 2.88 -5.08 5.95
C SER A 152 4.22 -5.04 6.69
N TRP A 153 4.24 -5.37 7.97
CA TRP A 153 5.46 -5.38 8.76
C TRP A 153 6.47 -6.42 8.26
N PHE A 154 6.02 -7.64 7.95
CA PHE A 154 6.87 -8.71 7.42
C PHE A 154 7.43 -8.36 6.04
N GLU A 155 6.60 -7.82 5.14
CA GLU A 155 7.01 -7.36 3.81
C GLU A 155 8.06 -6.26 3.91
N ARG A 156 7.75 -5.22 4.70
CA ARG A 156 8.62 -4.06 4.87
C ARG A 156 9.99 -4.45 5.43
N ARG A 157 10.00 -5.34 6.42
CA ARG A 157 11.25 -5.85 6.99
C ARG A 157 12.08 -6.61 5.96
N THR A 158 11.45 -7.53 5.24
CA THR A 158 12.12 -8.35 4.22
C THR A 158 12.57 -7.51 3.03
N GLY A 159 11.73 -6.59 2.54
CA GLY A 159 12.04 -5.67 1.45
C GLY A 159 13.22 -4.74 1.77
N ARG A 160 13.28 -4.22 3.00
CA ARG A 160 14.42 -3.40 3.46
C ARG A 160 15.72 -4.20 3.55
N GLU A 161 15.68 -5.43 4.06
CA GLU A 161 16.86 -6.29 4.11
C GLU A 161 17.36 -6.66 2.71
N LEU A 162 16.44 -6.80 1.72
CA LEU A 162 16.77 -7.05 0.30
C LEU A 162 17.21 -5.78 -0.46
N GLY A 163 16.98 -4.59 0.08
CA GLY A 163 17.22 -3.33 -0.62
C GLY A 163 16.26 -3.10 -1.80
N SER A 164 15.06 -3.71 -1.78
CA SER A 164 14.06 -3.58 -2.84
C SER A 164 13.07 -2.45 -2.57
N ALA A 165 13.07 -1.43 -3.43
CA ALA A 165 12.14 -0.31 -3.32
C ALA A 165 10.70 -0.75 -3.62
N SER A 166 10.48 -1.68 -4.57
CA SER A 166 9.15 -2.17 -4.91
C SER A 166 8.53 -2.99 -3.78
N ALA A 167 9.31 -3.87 -3.12
CA ALA A 167 8.81 -4.63 -1.97
C ALA A 167 8.49 -3.71 -0.77
N VAL A 168 9.25 -2.62 -0.59
CA VAL A 168 8.93 -1.60 0.42
C VAL A 168 7.70 -0.79 0.02
N ALA A 169 7.49 -0.48 -1.26
CA ALA A 169 6.29 0.20 -1.76
C ALA A 169 5.05 -0.67 -1.57
N ASP A 170 5.12 -1.95 -1.93
CA ASP A 170 4.07 -2.95 -1.72
C ASP A 170 3.67 -3.03 -0.23
N SER A 171 4.66 -3.10 0.68
CA SER A 171 4.39 -3.10 2.12
C SER A 171 3.71 -1.83 2.64
N LYS A 172 3.92 -0.68 2.00
CA LYS A 172 3.21 0.55 2.34
C LYS A 172 1.76 0.48 1.89
N GLN A 173 1.50 -0.09 0.71
CA GLN A 173 0.15 -0.32 0.21
C GLN A 173 -0.63 -1.21 1.18
N THR A 174 -0.07 -2.35 1.60
CA THR A 174 -0.68 -3.24 2.60
C THR A 174 -0.93 -2.53 3.94
N LEU A 175 -0.06 -1.59 4.34
CA LEU A 175 -0.30 -0.76 5.54
C LEU A 175 -1.48 0.21 5.33
N ILE A 176 -1.63 0.78 4.14
CA ILE A 176 -2.74 1.68 3.81
C ILE A 176 -4.05 0.92 3.83
N CYS A 177 -4.07 -0.32 3.29
CA CYS A 177 -5.23 -1.19 3.38
C CYS A 177 -5.70 -1.39 4.85
N THR A 178 -4.77 -1.38 5.82
CA THR A 178 -5.11 -1.35 7.25
C THR A 178 -5.94 -0.11 7.63
N TYR A 179 -5.53 1.08 7.17
CA TYR A 179 -6.28 2.31 7.44
C TYR A 179 -7.62 2.33 6.71
N LEU A 180 -7.64 1.83 5.47
CA LEU A 180 -8.86 1.73 4.68
C LEU A 180 -9.85 0.74 5.32
N SER A 181 -9.37 -0.38 5.86
CA SER A 181 -10.18 -1.33 6.64
C SER A 181 -10.80 -0.66 7.87
N ALA A 182 -10.06 0.20 8.56
CA ALA A 182 -10.58 0.95 9.71
C ALA A 182 -11.67 1.96 9.27
N VAL A 183 -11.44 2.71 8.19
CA VAL A 183 -12.41 3.67 7.64
C VAL A 183 -13.69 2.94 7.18
N LEU A 184 -13.53 1.83 6.44
CA LEU A 184 -14.63 1.00 6.00
C LEU A 184 -15.42 0.47 7.19
N LEU A 185 -14.73 -0.09 8.19
CA LEU A 185 -15.37 -0.63 9.39
C LEU A 185 -16.21 0.42 10.11
N VAL A 186 -15.67 1.62 10.29
CA VAL A 186 -16.40 2.74 10.91
C VAL A 186 -17.61 3.12 10.06
N GLY A 187 -17.45 3.27 8.73
CA GLY A 187 -18.56 3.60 7.82
C GLY A 187 -19.70 2.57 7.88
N LEU A 188 -19.36 1.29 7.79
CA LEU A 188 -20.35 0.20 7.84
C LEU A 188 -21.03 0.08 9.20
N VAL A 189 -20.29 0.27 10.31
CA VAL A 189 -20.87 0.25 11.66
C VAL A 189 -21.82 1.44 11.86
N LEU A 190 -21.45 2.65 11.43
CA LEU A 190 -22.31 3.82 11.51
C LEU A 190 -23.59 3.65 10.67
N ASN A 191 -23.47 3.11 9.47
CA ASN A 191 -24.63 2.79 8.64
C ASN A 191 -25.52 1.72 9.31
N SER A 192 -24.92 0.66 9.86
CA SER A 192 -25.65 -0.45 10.50
C SER A 192 -26.34 -0.06 11.80
N THR A 193 -25.72 0.82 12.63
CA THR A 193 -26.24 1.16 13.97
C THR A 193 -27.07 2.43 14.00
N LEU A 194 -26.71 3.44 13.21
CA LEU A 194 -27.34 4.76 13.20
C LEU A 194 -28.16 5.03 11.93
N GLY A 195 -28.11 4.13 10.94
CA GLY A 195 -28.77 4.33 9.65
C GLY A 195 -28.17 5.47 8.82
N TRP A 196 -26.91 5.81 9.04
CA TRP A 196 -26.21 6.90 8.33
C TRP A 196 -25.74 6.44 6.96
N THR A 197 -26.65 6.39 6.00
CA THR A 197 -26.33 5.93 4.62
C THR A 197 -25.28 6.78 3.91
N TRP A 198 -25.13 8.06 4.29
CA TRP A 198 -24.08 8.95 3.78
C TRP A 198 -22.68 8.60 4.29
N ALA A 199 -22.57 7.82 5.38
CA ALA A 199 -21.26 7.44 5.93
C ALA A 199 -20.47 6.54 4.98
N ASP A 200 -21.15 5.66 4.23
CA ASP A 200 -20.54 4.75 3.26
C ASP A 200 -19.87 5.50 2.09
N PRO A 201 -20.53 6.36 1.32
CA PRO A 201 -19.88 7.09 0.23
C PRO A 201 -18.81 8.08 0.72
N VAL A 202 -18.93 8.61 1.94
CA VAL A 202 -17.86 9.42 2.54
C VAL A 202 -16.65 8.57 2.86
N ALA A 203 -16.84 7.37 3.42
CA ALA A 203 -15.74 6.41 3.61
C ALA A 203 -15.06 6.07 2.27
N ALA A 204 -15.84 5.82 1.21
CA ALA A 204 -15.31 5.58 -0.13
C ALA A 204 -14.47 6.75 -0.65
N LEU A 205 -14.89 8.00 -0.47
CA LEU A 205 -14.11 9.19 -0.86
C LEU A 205 -12.79 9.31 -0.06
N VAL A 206 -12.80 8.95 1.22
CA VAL A 206 -11.57 8.89 2.02
C VAL A 206 -10.61 7.84 1.45
N ILE A 207 -11.13 6.64 1.09
CA ILE A 207 -10.36 5.59 0.42
C ILE A 207 -9.73 6.13 -0.88
N ALA A 208 -10.53 6.77 -1.74
CA ALA A 208 -10.04 7.35 -2.99
C ALA A 208 -8.96 8.43 -2.77
N ALA A 209 -9.14 9.31 -1.79
CA ALA A 209 -8.17 10.36 -1.46
C ALA A 209 -6.84 9.79 -0.95
N VAL A 210 -6.89 8.71 -0.17
CA VAL A 210 -5.68 8.00 0.30
C VAL A 210 -4.98 7.33 -0.88
N ALA A 211 -5.72 6.67 -1.78
CA ALA A 211 -5.16 6.01 -2.96
C ALA A 211 -4.45 7.00 -3.90
N VAL A 212 -4.96 8.23 -4.07
CA VAL A 212 -4.28 9.28 -4.88
C VAL A 212 -2.99 9.77 -4.23
N LYS A 213 -2.93 9.79 -2.90
CA LYS A 213 -1.77 10.30 -2.15
C LYS A 213 -0.55 9.39 -2.24
N GLU A 214 -0.73 8.09 -2.47
CA GLU A 214 0.34 7.10 -2.55
C GLU A 214 0.94 6.93 -3.95
#